data_ccb333a61fc4f5381e2b6f7532689887
#
_entry.id   ccb333a61fc4f5381e2b6f7532689887
#
_cell.length_a   1.000
_cell.length_b   1.000
_cell.length_c   1.000
_cell.angle_alpha   90.00
_cell.angle_beta   90.00
_cell.angle_gamma   90.00
#
_symmetry.space_group_name_H-M   'P 1'
#
loop_
_entity.id
_entity.type
_entity.pdbx_description
1 polymer ?
#
loop_
_entity_poly.entity_id
_entity_poly.type
_entity_poly.pdbx_seq_one_letter_code
_entity_poly.pdbx_strand_id
1 'polypeptide(L)'
;MEYVTLNNGIRMPKLGYGVYQTPAEDTKRCVLDAIDVGYRSIDTAQAYYNEASVGDALAESGLPREEFFLTTKVWITNAGYKKARASIEESMRKLRTDYLDLLLIHQPFGDYYGTYRAMEELYKAGRLRAIGVSNFGPDRYLDIQHFAEIKPAVNQIETHVFQQQKTAKEYLKKYGCQIESWGPFAEGRKDMFTNPVLTQIGEKYGKTAAQTALRFLLQSDVVVIPKSTHKDRMQQNFDLFDFTLTPEDMEAIEALDGGESLFFSHYDPKTVEWFMSIL
;
A
#
# COMPACT_ATOMS: atom_id res chain seq x y z
N MET A 1 4.62 10.37 13.97
CA MET A 1 4.11 9.21 13.18
C MET A 1 2.85 8.66 13.83
N GLU A 2 1.77 8.53 13.06
CA GLU A 2 0.51 7.89 13.50
C GLU A 2 0.51 6.40 13.12
N TYR A 3 -0.25 5.59 13.87
CA TYR A 3 -0.36 4.15 13.66
C TYR A 3 -1.83 3.73 13.63
N VAL A 4 -2.12 2.66 12.90
CA VAL A 4 -3.39 1.93 12.99
C VAL A 4 -3.14 0.56 13.61
N THR A 5 -4.12 0.04 14.34
CA THR A 5 -4.10 -1.33 14.85
C THR A 5 -4.91 -2.20 13.91
N LEU A 6 -4.27 -3.17 13.28
CA LEU A 6 -4.90 -4.14 12.39
C LEU A 6 -5.82 -5.09 13.16
N ASN A 7 -6.70 -5.81 12.46
CA ASN A 7 -7.66 -6.75 13.07
C ASN A 7 -7.02 -7.90 13.88
N ASN A 8 -5.74 -8.14 13.70
CA ASN A 8 -4.96 -9.13 14.45
C ASN A 8 -4.08 -8.51 15.56
N GLY A 9 -4.25 -7.23 15.88
CA GLY A 9 -3.53 -6.51 16.93
C GLY A 9 -2.17 -5.95 16.53
N ILE A 10 -1.70 -6.18 15.30
CA ILE A 10 -0.43 -5.62 14.82
C ILE A 10 -0.58 -4.11 14.57
N ARG A 11 0.40 -3.34 15.05
CA ARG A 11 0.47 -1.89 14.79
C ARG A 11 1.18 -1.62 13.47
N MET A 12 0.50 -0.93 12.56
CA MET A 12 1.00 -0.53 11.24
C MET A 12 1.14 1.00 11.17
N PRO A 13 2.29 1.54 10.71
CA PRO A 13 2.42 2.98 10.45
C PRO A 13 1.40 3.43 9.40
N LYS A 14 0.72 4.56 9.63
CA LYS A 14 -0.23 5.13 8.65
C LYS A 14 0.46 5.75 7.43
N LEU A 15 1.76 6.03 7.52
CA LEU A 15 2.58 6.53 6.43
C LEU A 15 3.74 5.58 6.17
N GLY A 16 3.81 5.04 4.95
CA GLY A 16 4.91 4.22 4.46
C GLY A 16 5.56 4.84 3.21
N TYR A 17 6.61 4.20 2.73
CA TYR A 17 7.32 4.54 1.52
C TYR A 17 7.15 3.43 0.47
N GLY A 18 6.53 3.74 -0.66
CA GLY A 18 6.36 2.82 -1.79
C GLY A 18 7.54 2.89 -2.75
N VAL A 19 7.93 1.73 -3.33
CA VAL A 19 9.04 1.65 -4.30
C VAL A 19 8.58 1.26 -5.72
N TYR A 20 7.29 1.31 -6.00
CA TYR A 20 6.79 1.07 -7.36
C TYR A 20 7.38 2.07 -8.35
N GLN A 21 7.76 1.61 -9.56
CA GLN A 21 8.42 2.43 -10.60
C GLN A 21 9.72 3.12 -10.13
N THR A 22 10.38 2.57 -9.12
CA THR A 22 11.76 2.95 -8.79
C THR A 22 12.68 1.93 -9.45
N PRO A 23 13.61 2.35 -10.35
CA PRO A 23 14.55 1.44 -10.97
C PRO A 23 15.37 0.67 -9.92
N ALA A 24 15.71 -0.59 -10.19
CA ALA A 24 16.39 -1.44 -9.20
C ALA A 24 17.73 -0.83 -8.75
N GLU A 25 18.45 -0.16 -9.65
CA GLU A 25 19.70 0.54 -9.38
C GLU A 25 19.55 1.73 -8.44
N ASP A 26 18.41 2.42 -8.47
CA ASP A 26 18.10 3.56 -7.61
C ASP A 26 17.41 3.16 -6.31
N THR A 27 16.77 1.99 -6.27
CA THR A 27 15.90 1.58 -5.16
C THR A 27 16.63 1.58 -3.83
N LYS A 28 17.86 1.02 -3.77
CA LYS A 28 18.64 0.99 -2.54
C LYS A 28 18.87 2.40 -1.98
N ARG A 29 19.36 3.33 -2.81
CA ARG A 29 19.58 4.73 -2.43
C ARG A 29 18.28 5.37 -1.94
N CYS A 30 17.19 5.22 -2.70
CA CYS A 30 15.91 5.82 -2.36
C CYS A 30 15.36 5.30 -1.02
N VAL A 31 15.50 4.01 -0.74
CA VAL A 31 15.07 3.42 0.53
C VAL A 31 15.93 3.93 1.69
N LEU A 32 17.25 4.04 1.52
CA LEU A 32 18.14 4.63 2.52
C LEU A 32 17.79 6.11 2.79
N ASP A 33 17.52 6.89 1.74
CA ASP A 33 17.05 8.28 1.88
C ASP A 33 15.72 8.37 2.66
N ALA A 34 14.78 7.46 2.37
CA ALA A 34 13.51 7.39 3.10
C ALA A 34 13.71 7.01 4.58
N ILE A 35 14.60 6.05 4.88
CA ILE A 35 14.94 5.65 6.24
C ILE A 35 15.56 6.83 7.02
N ASP A 36 16.47 7.59 6.39
CA ASP A 36 17.11 8.76 6.97
C ASP A 36 16.11 9.88 7.26
N VAL A 37 15.10 10.07 6.41
CA VAL A 37 13.97 10.99 6.63
C VAL A 37 13.12 10.55 7.84
N GLY A 38 13.06 9.25 8.15
CA GLY A 38 12.28 8.73 9.27
C GLY A 38 11.24 7.69 8.91
N TYR A 39 11.11 7.29 7.64
CA TYR A 39 10.20 6.21 7.25
C TYR A 39 10.64 4.89 7.89
N ARG A 40 9.65 4.11 8.34
CA ARG A 40 9.84 2.78 8.93
C ARG A 40 8.92 1.72 8.31
N SER A 41 7.97 2.13 7.45
CA SER A 41 7.15 1.24 6.64
C SER A 41 7.61 1.31 5.20
N ILE A 42 7.99 0.16 4.60
CA ILE A 42 8.50 0.04 3.23
C ILE A 42 7.62 -0.95 2.48
N ASP A 43 7.05 -0.51 1.35
CA ASP A 43 6.19 -1.32 0.49
C ASP A 43 6.86 -1.62 -0.84
N THR A 44 7.04 -2.91 -1.12
CA THR A 44 7.53 -3.45 -2.40
C THR A 44 6.59 -4.53 -2.94
N ALA A 45 6.98 -5.24 -3.99
CA ALA A 45 6.28 -6.40 -4.55
C ALA A 45 7.20 -7.25 -5.42
N GLN A 46 6.88 -8.54 -5.60
CA GLN A 46 7.57 -9.42 -6.53
C GLN A 46 7.62 -8.85 -7.95
N ALA A 47 6.50 -8.25 -8.41
CA ALA A 47 6.37 -7.65 -9.73
C ALA A 47 7.23 -6.40 -9.96
N TYR A 48 7.81 -5.80 -8.91
CA TYR A 48 8.63 -4.58 -9.05
C TYR A 48 10.10 -4.91 -9.34
N TYR A 49 10.50 -6.17 -9.18
CA TYR A 49 11.86 -6.68 -9.43
C TYR A 49 12.96 -5.95 -8.62
N ASN A 50 12.61 -5.31 -7.52
CA ASN A 50 13.52 -4.52 -6.69
C ASN A 50 13.59 -4.98 -5.23
N GLU A 51 13.00 -6.14 -4.87
CA GLU A 51 13.02 -6.68 -3.51
C GLU A 51 14.45 -6.85 -2.96
N ALA A 52 15.41 -7.29 -3.80
CA ALA A 52 16.82 -7.44 -3.38
C ALA A 52 17.44 -6.09 -3.01
N SER A 53 17.19 -5.04 -3.79
CA SER A 53 17.69 -3.69 -3.51
C SER A 53 17.06 -3.11 -2.23
N VAL A 54 15.78 -3.44 -1.93
CA VAL A 54 15.14 -3.10 -0.65
C VAL A 54 15.83 -3.83 0.50
N GLY A 55 16.05 -5.15 0.37
CA GLY A 55 16.77 -5.95 1.39
C GLY A 55 18.18 -5.45 1.66
N ASP A 56 18.90 -5.06 0.61
CA ASP A 56 20.25 -4.46 0.73
C ASP A 56 20.21 -3.12 1.49
N ALA A 57 19.20 -2.28 1.22
CA ALA A 57 19.03 -1.00 1.93
C ALA A 57 18.73 -1.20 3.41
N LEU A 58 17.83 -2.13 3.75
CA LEU A 58 17.48 -2.43 5.14
C LEU A 58 18.72 -2.94 5.90
N ALA A 59 19.50 -3.85 5.31
CA ALA A 59 20.71 -4.37 5.91
C ALA A 59 21.80 -3.29 6.10
N GLU A 60 21.92 -2.34 5.15
CA GLU A 60 22.92 -1.25 5.21
C GLU A 60 22.49 -0.11 6.13
N SER A 61 21.20 0.03 6.44
CA SER A 61 20.69 1.10 7.31
C SER A 61 21.25 1.07 8.72
N GLY A 62 21.75 -0.08 9.17
CA GLY A 62 22.25 -0.30 10.53
C GLY A 62 21.15 -0.35 11.60
N LEU A 63 19.89 -0.25 11.21
CA LEU A 63 18.76 -0.36 12.12
C LEU A 63 18.32 -1.83 12.29
N PRO A 64 17.85 -2.23 13.48
CA PRO A 64 17.30 -3.55 13.70
C PRO A 64 16.09 -3.83 12.79
N ARG A 65 15.91 -5.10 12.35
CA ARG A 65 14.80 -5.51 11.46
C ARG A 65 13.42 -5.18 12.03
N GLU A 66 13.27 -5.26 13.32
CA GLU A 66 12.03 -4.97 14.06
C GLU A 66 11.62 -3.50 14.06
N GLU A 67 12.51 -2.59 13.71
CA GLU A 67 12.19 -1.17 13.50
C GLU A 67 11.36 -0.95 12.22
N PHE A 68 11.37 -1.92 11.31
CA PHE A 68 10.70 -1.81 10.03
C PHE A 68 9.39 -2.58 9.98
N PHE A 69 8.39 -1.96 9.34
CA PHE A 69 7.19 -2.62 8.85
C PHE A 69 7.37 -2.88 7.35
N LEU A 70 7.66 -4.12 6.98
CA LEU A 70 8.03 -4.52 5.62
C LEU A 70 6.88 -5.24 4.93
N THR A 71 6.44 -4.70 3.80
CA THR A 71 5.38 -5.25 2.96
C THR A 71 5.93 -5.71 1.61
N THR A 72 5.55 -6.90 1.18
CA THR A 72 5.67 -7.34 -0.23
C THR A 72 4.39 -8.02 -0.69
N LYS A 73 4.33 -8.41 -1.98
CA LYS A 73 3.09 -8.91 -2.60
C LYS A 73 3.39 -10.09 -3.53
N VAL A 74 2.56 -11.13 -3.45
CA VAL A 74 2.65 -12.29 -4.35
C VAL A 74 2.09 -11.91 -5.70
N TRP A 75 2.92 -12.01 -6.74
CA TRP A 75 2.52 -11.68 -8.10
C TRP A 75 1.69 -12.80 -8.73
N ILE A 76 0.83 -12.44 -9.68
CA ILE A 76 -0.13 -13.32 -10.34
C ILE A 76 0.51 -14.57 -10.98
N THR A 77 1.73 -14.48 -11.53
CA THR A 77 2.44 -15.63 -12.12
C THR A 77 2.82 -16.68 -11.07
N ASN A 78 2.84 -16.29 -9.80
CA ASN A 78 3.12 -17.13 -8.64
C ASN A 78 1.83 -17.55 -7.90
N ALA A 79 0.65 -17.32 -8.49
CA ALA A 79 -0.61 -17.70 -7.89
C ALA A 79 -0.75 -19.23 -7.75
N GLY A 80 -1.48 -19.65 -6.70
CA GLY A 80 -1.68 -21.05 -6.32
C GLY A 80 -0.72 -21.51 -5.22
N TYR A 81 -1.19 -22.47 -4.42
CA TYR A 81 -0.56 -22.87 -3.15
C TYR A 81 0.95 -23.14 -3.27
N LYS A 82 1.36 -24.04 -4.18
CA LYS A 82 2.79 -24.44 -4.29
C LYS A 82 3.69 -23.31 -4.80
N LYS A 83 3.24 -22.62 -5.85
CA LYS A 83 4.00 -21.51 -6.44
C LYS A 83 4.12 -20.34 -5.46
N ALA A 84 3.01 -19.98 -4.80
CA ALA A 84 3.00 -18.92 -3.82
C ALA A 84 3.96 -19.20 -2.66
N ARG A 85 3.89 -20.41 -2.07
CA ARG A 85 4.80 -20.79 -0.99
C ARG A 85 6.27 -20.65 -1.37
N ALA A 86 6.65 -21.17 -2.54
CA ALA A 86 8.04 -21.06 -3.02
C ALA A 86 8.45 -19.60 -3.29
N SER A 87 7.58 -18.80 -3.90
CA SER A 87 7.86 -17.40 -4.20
C SER A 87 7.95 -16.52 -2.95
N ILE A 88 7.19 -16.82 -1.90
CA ILE A 88 7.25 -16.10 -0.61
C ILE A 88 8.61 -16.35 0.07
N GLU A 89 9.09 -17.59 0.09
CA GLU A 89 10.44 -17.90 0.61
C GLU A 89 11.52 -17.18 -0.18
N GLU A 90 11.38 -17.10 -1.50
CA GLU A 90 12.31 -16.35 -2.37
C GLU A 90 12.25 -14.83 -2.09
N SER A 91 11.05 -14.26 -1.85
CA SER A 91 10.90 -12.87 -1.45
C SER A 91 11.63 -12.59 -0.13
N MET A 92 11.44 -13.44 0.89
CA MET A 92 12.15 -13.30 2.18
C MET A 92 13.68 -13.38 2.00
N ARG A 93 14.16 -14.29 1.14
CA ARG A 93 15.59 -14.39 0.82
C ARG A 93 16.14 -13.10 0.19
N LYS A 94 15.42 -12.53 -0.81
CA LYS A 94 15.78 -11.26 -1.45
C LYS A 94 15.75 -10.09 -0.47
N LEU A 95 14.73 -10.04 0.38
CA LEU A 95 14.55 -9.01 1.39
C LEU A 95 15.46 -9.19 2.62
N ARG A 96 16.26 -10.29 2.67
CA ARG A 96 17.19 -10.62 3.75
C ARG A 96 16.52 -10.65 5.13
N THR A 97 15.37 -11.30 5.21
CA THR A 97 14.57 -11.37 6.43
C THR A 97 13.95 -12.74 6.62
N ASP A 98 13.74 -13.14 7.87
CA ASP A 98 13.09 -14.40 8.22
C ASP A 98 11.57 -14.27 8.37
N TYR A 99 11.04 -13.05 8.36
CA TYR A 99 9.61 -12.76 8.46
C TYR A 99 9.22 -11.50 7.69
N LEU A 100 7.94 -11.39 7.35
CA LEU A 100 7.34 -10.18 6.78
C LEU A 100 6.30 -9.62 7.75
N ASP A 101 6.19 -8.29 7.81
CA ASP A 101 5.16 -7.64 8.61
C ASP A 101 3.81 -7.72 7.93
N LEU A 102 3.77 -7.58 6.61
CA LEU A 102 2.57 -7.74 5.80
C LEU A 102 2.88 -8.41 4.47
N LEU A 103 2.10 -9.42 4.12
CA LEU A 103 2.11 -10.01 2.78
C LEU A 103 0.74 -9.87 2.14
N LEU A 104 0.72 -9.40 0.88
CA LEU A 104 -0.51 -9.21 0.12
C LEU A 104 -0.58 -10.15 -1.10
N ILE A 105 -1.77 -10.57 -1.49
CA ILE A 105 -2.03 -11.00 -2.86
C ILE A 105 -2.09 -9.75 -3.71
N HIS A 106 -1.25 -9.65 -4.76
CA HIS A 106 -1.09 -8.40 -5.53
C HIS A 106 -2.27 -8.10 -6.44
N GLN A 107 -2.85 -9.13 -7.07
CA GLN A 107 -3.96 -8.99 -8.01
C GLN A 107 -5.07 -10.02 -7.72
N PRO A 108 -6.34 -9.65 -7.92
CA PRO A 108 -7.50 -10.50 -7.61
C PRO A 108 -7.78 -11.53 -8.71
N PHE A 109 -6.74 -12.20 -9.23
CA PHE A 109 -6.82 -13.12 -10.37
C PHE A 109 -6.07 -14.41 -10.11
N GLY A 110 -6.40 -15.44 -10.89
CA GLY A 110 -5.81 -16.77 -10.78
C GLY A 110 -6.28 -17.53 -9.54
N ASP A 111 -5.47 -18.51 -9.07
CA ASP A 111 -5.78 -19.27 -7.86
C ASP A 111 -5.36 -18.47 -6.60
N TYR A 112 -6.07 -17.37 -6.34
CA TYR A 112 -5.82 -16.57 -5.14
C TYR A 112 -6.23 -17.29 -3.85
N TYR A 113 -7.16 -18.22 -3.88
CA TYR A 113 -7.48 -19.07 -2.72
C TYR A 113 -6.34 -20.00 -2.34
N GLY A 114 -5.71 -20.66 -3.33
CA GLY A 114 -4.52 -21.47 -3.08
C GLY A 114 -3.36 -20.63 -2.57
N THR A 115 -3.18 -19.43 -3.12
CA THR A 115 -2.20 -18.45 -2.65
C THR A 115 -2.47 -18.06 -1.20
N TYR A 116 -3.71 -17.73 -0.87
CA TYR A 116 -4.08 -17.31 0.48
C TYR A 116 -3.87 -18.42 1.51
N ARG A 117 -4.20 -19.68 1.17
CA ARG A 117 -3.90 -20.82 2.06
C ARG A 117 -2.41 -20.99 2.36
N ALA A 118 -1.54 -20.76 1.37
CA ALA A 118 -0.09 -20.76 1.62
C ALA A 118 0.32 -19.63 2.58
N MET A 119 -0.31 -18.46 2.45
CA MET A 119 -0.07 -17.31 3.35
C MET A 119 -0.57 -17.61 4.77
N GLU A 120 -1.75 -18.24 4.94
CA GLU A 120 -2.31 -18.64 6.24
C GLU A 120 -1.39 -19.62 6.98
N GLU A 121 -0.79 -20.57 6.28
CA GLU A 121 0.17 -21.50 6.89
C GLU A 121 1.43 -20.81 7.38
N LEU A 122 1.98 -19.90 6.57
CA LEU A 122 3.16 -19.12 6.96
C LEU A 122 2.84 -18.12 8.08
N TYR A 123 1.62 -17.57 8.12
CA TYR A 123 1.13 -16.76 9.23
C TYR A 123 1.08 -17.58 10.53
N LYS A 124 0.49 -18.78 10.51
CA LYS A 124 0.43 -19.68 11.65
C LYS A 124 1.83 -20.14 12.11
N ALA A 125 2.77 -20.24 11.18
CA ALA A 125 4.18 -20.55 11.47
C ALA A 125 4.97 -19.32 12.01
N GLY A 126 4.35 -18.15 12.14
CA GLY A 126 5.01 -16.92 12.63
C GLY A 126 5.94 -16.25 11.60
N ARG A 127 5.91 -16.69 10.33
CA ARG A 127 6.73 -16.11 9.25
C ARG A 127 6.10 -14.86 8.63
N LEU A 128 4.79 -14.67 8.79
CA LEU A 128 4.03 -13.50 8.37
C LEU A 128 3.30 -12.93 9.59
N ARG A 129 3.49 -11.66 9.89
CA ARG A 129 2.83 -11.00 11.02
C ARG A 129 1.40 -10.58 10.70
N ALA A 130 1.14 -10.20 9.45
CA ALA A 130 -0.19 -9.92 8.91
C ALA A 130 -0.28 -10.39 7.46
N ILE A 131 -1.48 -10.74 7.02
CA ILE A 131 -1.78 -11.12 5.63
C ILE A 131 -2.98 -10.34 5.12
N GLY A 132 -3.01 -10.08 3.82
CA GLY A 132 -4.07 -9.30 3.21
C GLY A 132 -4.12 -9.47 1.70
N VAL A 133 -4.81 -8.56 1.07
CA VAL A 133 -5.06 -8.56 -0.37
C VAL A 133 -4.80 -7.19 -0.98
N SER A 134 -4.68 -7.13 -2.29
CA SER A 134 -4.57 -5.88 -3.03
C SER A 134 -5.46 -5.95 -4.28
N ASN A 135 -6.11 -4.83 -4.60
CA ASN A 135 -7.02 -4.70 -5.74
C ASN A 135 -8.30 -5.54 -5.66
N PHE A 136 -8.65 -6.05 -4.48
CA PHE A 136 -9.90 -6.75 -4.27
C PHE A 136 -11.05 -5.76 -4.14
N GLY A 137 -11.91 -5.69 -5.15
CA GLY A 137 -13.16 -4.94 -5.07
C GLY A 137 -14.09 -5.53 -3.99
N PRO A 138 -15.15 -4.82 -3.60
CA PRO A 138 -16.03 -5.24 -2.51
C PRO A 138 -16.57 -6.68 -2.65
N ASP A 139 -16.88 -7.12 -3.86
CA ASP A 139 -17.38 -8.47 -4.18
C ASP A 139 -16.34 -9.55 -3.86
N ARG A 140 -15.13 -9.44 -4.40
CA ARG A 140 -14.04 -10.41 -4.19
C ARG A 140 -13.47 -10.32 -2.78
N TYR A 141 -13.45 -9.12 -2.19
CA TYR A 141 -13.07 -8.95 -0.80
C TYR A 141 -14.04 -9.71 0.13
N LEU A 142 -15.36 -9.56 -0.07
CA LEU A 142 -16.35 -10.26 0.72
C LEU A 142 -16.24 -11.78 0.56
N ASP A 143 -15.96 -12.26 -0.63
CA ASP A 143 -15.78 -13.68 -0.91
C ASP A 143 -14.62 -14.26 -0.09
N ILE A 144 -13.42 -13.69 -0.20
CA ILE A 144 -12.27 -14.15 0.61
C ILE A 144 -12.45 -13.89 2.09
N GLN A 145 -13.06 -12.78 2.50
CA GLN A 145 -13.37 -12.45 3.89
C GLN A 145 -14.26 -13.52 4.55
N HIS A 146 -15.19 -14.12 3.84
CA HIS A 146 -16.05 -15.17 4.37
C HIS A 146 -15.37 -16.52 4.45
N PHE A 147 -14.59 -16.91 3.44
CA PHE A 147 -14.02 -18.25 3.33
C PHE A 147 -12.64 -18.42 3.96
N ALA A 148 -11.83 -17.35 4.05
CA ALA A 148 -10.52 -17.42 4.69
C ALA A 148 -10.66 -17.71 6.20
N GLU A 149 -9.78 -18.56 6.74
CA GLU A 149 -9.68 -18.80 8.19
C GLU A 149 -9.09 -17.57 8.89
N ILE A 150 -7.94 -17.08 8.38
CA ILE A 150 -7.32 -15.84 8.84
C ILE A 150 -7.84 -14.69 7.96
N LYS A 151 -8.55 -13.76 8.56
CA LYS A 151 -9.20 -12.68 7.81
C LYS A 151 -8.16 -11.69 7.25
N PRO A 152 -8.36 -11.14 6.02
CA PRO A 152 -7.46 -10.12 5.48
C PRO A 152 -7.36 -8.93 6.43
N ALA A 153 -6.13 -8.58 6.82
CA ALA A 153 -5.88 -7.46 7.71
C ALA A 153 -5.84 -6.12 6.96
N VAL A 154 -5.41 -6.16 5.69
CA VAL A 154 -5.27 -4.99 4.80
C VAL A 154 -5.85 -5.33 3.42
N ASN A 155 -6.51 -4.36 2.79
CA ASN A 155 -6.77 -4.34 1.36
C ASN A 155 -6.14 -3.08 0.76
N GLN A 156 -5.07 -3.26 -0.03
CA GLN A 156 -4.36 -2.17 -0.69
C GLN A 156 -4.99 -1.91 -2.07
N ILE A 157 -5.69 -0.78 -2.23
CA ILE A 157 -6.43 -0.44 -3.46
C ILE A 157 -6.14 0.99 -3.91
N GLU A 158 -6.37 1.29 -5.20
CA GLU A 158 -6.32 2.65 -5.70
C GLU A 158 -7.14 3.58 -4.81
N THR A 159 -6.49 4.53 -4.14
CA THR A 159 -7.21 5.49 -3.30
C THR A 159 -6.48 6.82 -3.31
N HIS A 160 -7.18 7.86 -3.72
CA HIS A 160 -6.70 9.25 -3.76
C HIS A 160 -7.90 10.21 -3.73
N VAL A 161 -7.67 11.50 -3.73
CA VAL A 161 -8.74 12.52 -3.61
C VAL A 161 -9.79 12.44 -4.74
N PHE A 162 -9.44 11.87 -5.90
CA PHE A 162 -10.35 11.71 -7.05
C PHE A 162 -11.02 10.33 -7.13
N GLN A 163 -10.57 9.37 -6.32
CA GLN A 163 -11.15 8.03 -6.15
C GLN A 163 -11.05 7.64 -4.68
N GLN A 164 -12.08 7.97 -3.92
CA GLN A 164 -12.05 7.87 -2.45
C GLN A 164 -12.52 6.54 -1.90
N GLN A 165 -12.95 5.62 -2.78
CA GLN A 165 -13.32 4.24 -2.44
C GLN A 165 -14.43 4.15 -1.38
N LYS A 166 -15.45 5.01 -1.43
CA LYS A 166 -16.51 5.11 -0.41
C LYS A 166 -17.15 3.75 -0.11
N THR A 167 -17.58 3.03 -1.16
CA THR A 167 -18.20 1.71 -1.00
C THR A 167 -17.22 0.68 -0.44
N ALA A 168 -15.98 0.62 -0.96
CA ALA A 168 -14.98 -0.31 -0.44
C ALA A 168 -14.65 -0.02 1.03
N LYS A 169 -14.47 1.25 1.39
CA LYS A 169 -14.21 1.67 2.79
C LYS A 169 -15.32 1.22 3.75
N GLU A 170 -16.59 1.31 3.34
CA GLU A 170 -17.72 0.86 4.15
C GLU A 170 -17.60 -0.64 4.48
N TYR A 171 -17.39 -1.48 3.46
CA TYR A 171 -17.27 -2.93 3.66
C TYR A 171 -15.99 -3.31 4.41
N LEU A 172 -14.85 -2.69 4.10
CA LEU A 172 -13.60 -2.93 4.80
C LEU A 172 -13.73 -2.59 6.30
N LYS A 173 -14.29 -1.42 6.62
CA LYS A 173 -14.54 -0.99 7.99
C LYS A 173 -15.47 -1.95 8.73
N LYS A 174 -16.55 -2.40 8.09
CA LYS A 174 -17.52 -3.35 8.67
C LYS A 174 -16.85 -4.65 9.16
N TYR A 175 -15.81 -5.11 8.46
CA TYR A 175 -15.12 -6.35 8.76
C TYR A 175 -13.73 -6.16 9.40
N GLY A 176 -13.39 -4.93 9.77
CA GLY A 176 -12.13 -4.60 10.45
C GLY A 176 -10.88 -4.75 9.59
N CYS A 177 -11.02 -4.66 8.25
CA CYS A 177 -9.91 -4.66 7.32
C CYS A 177 -9.44 -3.24 7.04
N GLN A 178 -8.14 -2.98 7.18
CA GLN A 178 -7.57 -1.65 6.93
C GLN A 178 -7.45 -1.38 5.43
N ILE A 179 -7.90 -0.23 4.98
CA ILE A 179 -7.63 0.27 3.63
C ILE A 179 -6.23 0.88 3.57
N GLU A 180 -5.45 0.50 2.55
CA GLU A 180 -4.17 1.11 2.21
C GLU A 180 -4.23 1.64 0.78
N SER A 181 -3.72 2.86 0.58
CA SER A 181 -3.74 3.55 -0.71
C SER A 181 -2.51 3.24 -1.52
N TRP A 182 -2.66 2.57 -2.67
CA TRP A 182 -1.68 2.74 -3.72
C TRP A 182 -2.07 3.95 -4.60
N GLY A 183 -1.07 4.60 -5.19
CA GLY A 183 -1.27 5.80 -6.01
C GLY A 183 -1.90 6.98 -5.28
N PRO A 184 -1.48 7.36 -4.03
CA PRO A 184 -2.11 8.43 -3.26
C PRO A 184 -2.08 9.78 -3.96
N PHE A 185 -1.19 9.94 -4.95
CA PHE A 185 -1.08 11.11 -5.81
C PHE A 185 -1.69 10.93 -7.21
N ALA A 186 -2.44 9.84 -7.47
CA ALA A 186 -2.99 9.53 -8.79
C ALA A 186 -1.93 9.60 -9.92
N GLU A 187 -0.64 9.33 -9.62
CA GLU A 187 0.51 9.50 -10.51
C GLU A 187 0.56 10.89 -11.19
N GLY A 188 0.11 11.95 -10.50
CA GLY A 188 0.07 13.31 -11.00
C GLY A 188 -1.09 13.64 -11.95
N ARG A 189 -1.99 12.69 -12.19
CA ARG A 189 -3.17 12.91 -13.05
C ARG A 189 -4.11 13.95 -12.45
N LYS A 190 -4.96 14.55 -13.30
CA LYS A 190 -5.93 15.60 -12.94
C LYS A 190 -5.28 16.75 -12.16
N ASP A 191 -4.09 17.17 -12.61
CA ASP A 191 -3.34 18.28 -12.03
C ASP A 191 -3.17 18.16 -10.50
N MET A 192 -2.99 16.93 -9.98
CA MET A 192 -2.93 16.62 -8.56
C MET A 192 -2.10 17.58 -7.74
N PHE A 193 -0.94 17.99 -8.24
CA PHE A 193 0.02 18.85 -7.52
C PHE A 193 -0.27 20.35 -7.64
N THR A 194 -1.20 20.74 -8.51
CA THR A 194 -1.61 22.15 -8.78
C THR A 194 -3.13 22.31 -8.70
N ASN A 195 -3.85 21.29 -8.22
CA ASN A 195 -5.30 21.34 -8.06
C ASN A 195 -5.68 22.54 -7.18
N PRO A 196 -6.55 23.45 -7.65
CA PRO A 196 -6.84 24.71 -6.93
C PRO A 196 -7.44 24.48 -5.55
N VAL A 197 -8.28 23.45 -5.35
CA VAL A 197 -8.86 23.14 -4.04
C VAL A 197 -7.77 22.69 -3.06
N LEU A 198 -6.91 21.75 -3.48
CA LEU A 198 -5.81 21.25 -2.63
C LEU A 198 -4.79 22.34 -2.33
N THR A 199 -4.46 23.20 -3.31
CA THR A 199 -3.51 24.30 -3.14
C THR A 199 -4.06 25.35 -2.18
N GLN A 200 -5.30 25.81 -2.38
CA GLN A 200 -5.93 26.82 -1.52
C GLN A 200 -6.06 26.33 -0.07
N ILE A 201 -6.40 25.06 0.14
CA ILE A 201 -6.46 24.48 1.48
C ILE A 201 -5.05 24.40 2.07
N GLY A 202 -4.06 23.91 1.31
CA GLY A 202 -2.68 23.79 1.76
C GLY A 202 -2.08 25.13 2.21
N GLU A 203 -2.35 26.21 1.49
CA GLU A 203 -1.89 27.58 1.82
C GLU A 203 -2.30 28.02 3.24
N LYS A 204 -3.47 27.61 3.74
CA LYS A 204 -3.94 27.90 5.11
C LYS A 204 -2.99 27.34 6.19
N TYR A 205 -2.30 26.25 5.86
CA TYR A 205 -1.42 25.52 6.78
C TYR A 205 0.06 25.64 6.42
N GLY A 206 0.42 26.39 5.37
CA GLY A 206 1.78 26.46 4.84
C GLY A 206 2.24 25.14 4.23
N LYS A 207 1.31 24.34 3.65
CA LYS A 207 1.54 23.02 3.06
C LYS A 207 1.27 23.01 1.56
N THR A 208 1.87 22.05 0.87
CA THR A 208 1.66 21.82 -0.56
C THR A 208 0.35 21.06 -0.83
N ALA A 209 -0.14 21.08 -2.07
CA ALA A 209 -1.27 20.27 -2.50
C ALA A 209 -1.04 18.75 -2.25
N ALA A 210 0.19 18.27 -2.42
CA ALA A 210 0.57 16.90 -2.12
C ALA A 210 0.40 16.56 -0.63
N GLN A 211 0.87 17.42 0.27
CA GLN A 211 0.71 17.25 1.71
C GLN A 211 -0.76 17.32 2.11
N THR A 212 -1.54 18.23 1.52
CA THR A 212 -2.99 18.32 1.74
C THR A 212 -3.69 17.02 1.34
N ALA A 213 -3.38 16.46 0.17
CA ALA A 213 -3.95 15.21 -0.30
C ALA A 213 -3.60 14.02 0.62
N LEU A 214 -2.34 13.91 1.05
CA LEU A 214 -1.93 12.86 1.99
C LEU A 214 -2.61 13.02 3.35
N ARG A 215 -2.69 14.24 3.88
CA ARG A 215 -3.34 14.50 5.17
C ARG A 215 -4.83 14.17 5.14
N PHE A 216 -5.51 14.50 4.04
CA PHE A 216 -6.89 14.09 3.79
C PHE A 216 -7.06 12.57 3.89
N LEU A 217 -6.21 11.81 3.22
CA LEU A 217 -6.27 10.33 3.26
C LEU A 217 -6.01 9.80 4.67
N LEU A 218 -5.00 10.31 5.38
CA LEU A 218 -4.71 9.92 6.76
C LEU A 218 -5.88 10.21 7.71
N GLN A 219 -6.53 11.38 7.60
CA GLN A 219 -7.70 11.74 8.40
C GLN A 219 -8.95 10.94 8.00
N SER A 220 -9.00 10.44 6.78
CA SER A 220 -10.02 9.49 6.30
C SER A 220 -9.75 8.04 6.66
N ASP A 221 -8.80 7.80 7.59
CA ASP A 221 -8.36 6.50 8.08
C ASP A 221 -7.79 5.57 7.00
N VAL A 222 -7.09 6.15 6.01
CA VAL A 222 -6.39 5.44 4.95
C VAL A 222 -4.89 5.44 5.24
N VAL A 223 -4.25 4.28 5.18
CA VAL A 223 -2.79 4.15 5.17
C VAL A 223 -2.27 4.58 3.81
N VAL A 224 -1.19 5.34 3.74
CA VAL A 224 -0.65 5.88 2.49
C VAL A 224 0.81 5.50 2.29
N ILE A 225 1.19 5.18 1.04
CA ILE A 225 2.55 4.79 0.65
C ILE A 225 3.06 5.64 -0.53
N PRO A 226 3.18 6.97 -0.36
CA PRO A 226 3.69 7.83 -1.42
C PRO A 226 5.10 7.42 -1.85
N LYS A 227 5.38 7.54 -3.14
CA LYS A 227 6.69 7.30 -3.75
C LYS A 227 7.35 8.61 -4.16
N SER A 228 8.63 8.75 -3.92
CA SER A 228 9.49 9.76 -4.52
C SER A 228 10.92 9.20 -4.69
N THR A 229 11.65 9.68 -5.68
CA THR A 229 13.10 9.41 -5.84
C THR A 229 13.95 10.60 -5.37
N HIS A 230 13.32 11.66 -4.85
CA HIS A 230 13.92 12.89 -4.36
C HIS A 230 13.75 13.00 -2.84
N LYS A 231 14.85 13.10 -2.11
CA LYS A 231 14.85 13.13 -0.64
C LYS A 231 14.07 14.32 -0.05
N ASP A 232 14.15 15.48 -0.68
CA ASP A 232 13.40 16.68 -0.29
C ASP A 232 11.88 16.46 -0.36
N ARG A 233 11.40 15.78 -1.41
CA ARG A 233 9.98 15.41 -1.53
C ARG A 233 9.59 14.31 -0.55
N MET A 234 10.49 13.36 -0.25
CA MET A 234 10.26 12.38 0.81
C MET A 234 10.07 13.08 2.16
N GLN A 235 10.89 14.10 2.46
CA GLN A 235 10.75 14.90 3.66
C GLN A 235 9.41 15.65 3.69
N GLN A 236 9.01 16.29 2.60
CA GLN A 236 7.70 16.95 2.50
C GLN A 236 6.55 15.97 2.70
N ASN A 237 6.61 14.79 2.07
CA ASN A 237 5.58 13.75 2.23
C ASN A 237 5.56 13.16 3.65
N PHE A 238 6.63 13.28 4.42
CA PHE A 238 6.72 12.84 5.80
C PHE A 238 6.18 13.87 6.79
N ASP A 239 6.25 15.15 6.43
CA ASP A 239 5.87 16.29 7.28
C ASP A 239 4.35 16.57 7.20
N LEU A 240 3.56 15.65 7.81
CA LEU A 240 2.10 15.62 7.74
C LEU A 240 1.40 15.68 9.09
N PHE A 241 2.15 15.56 10.19
CA PHE A 241 1.55 15.32 11.51
C PHE A 241 1.47 16.58 12.38
N ASP A 242 1.84 17.72 11.86
CA ASP A 242 1.87 19.03 12.53
C ASP A 242 0.63 19.91 12.21
N PHE A 243 -0.27 19.43 11.34
CA PHE A 243 -1.51 20.13 11.00
C PHE A 243 -2.69 19.16 10.88
N THR A 244 -3.90 19.70 10.96
CA THR A 244 -5.16 18.96 10.84
C THR A 244 -6.11 19.76 9.96
N LEU A 245 -6.69 19.11 8.93
CA LEU A 245 -7.71 19.70 8.08
C LEU A 245 -9.00 19.86 8.86
N THR A 246 -9.68 21.01 8.69
CA THR A 246 -10.99 21.24 9.29
C THR A 246 -12.07 20.39 8.62
N PRO A 247 -13.26 20.24 9.26
CA PRO A 247 -14.38 19.55 8.61
C PRO A 247 -14.76 20.14 7.25
N GLU A 248 -14.70 21.48 7.10
CA GLU A 248 -14.98 22.17 5.85
C GLU A 248 -13.92 21.88 4.77
N ASP A 249 -12.64 21.78 5.16
CA ASP A 249 -11.57 21.39 4.26
C ASP A 249 -11.74 19.94 3.79
N MET A 250 -12.12 19.04 4.71
CA MET A 250 -12.40 17.64 4.39
C MET A 250 -13.57 17.53 3.40
N GLU A 251 -14.67 18.24 3.63
CA GLU A 251 -15.83 18.27 2.73
C GLU A 251 -15.49 18.80 1.34
N ALA A 252 -14.68 19.87 1.27
CA ALA A 252 -14.23 20.43 -0.01
C ALA A 252 -13.38 19.44 -0.81
N ILE A 253 -12.53 18.63 -0.15
CA ILE A 253 -11.75 17.59 -0.80
C ILE A 253 -12.63 16.36 -1.13
N GLU A 254 -13.58 15.99 -0.27
CA GLU A 254 -14.54 14.93 -0.56
C GLU A 254 -15.35 15.17 -1.83
N ALA A 255 -15.63 16.43 -2.16
CA ALA A 255 -16.30 16.84 -3.40
C ALA A 255 -15.47 16.59 -4.69
N LEU A 256 -14.15 16.31 -4.57
CA LEU A 256 -13.30 15.99 -5.72
C LEU A 256 -13.47 14.53 -6.20
N ASP A 257 -14.18 13.69 -5.44
CA ASP A 257 -14.37 12.27 -5.74
C ASP A 257 -15.11 12.08 -7.07
N GLY A 258 -14.44 11.43 -8.03
CA GLY A 258 -15.04 11.07 -9.31
C GLY A 258 -15.70 9.70 -9.30
N GLY A 259 -15.45 8.88 -8.27
CA GLY A 259 -16.00 7.54 -8.13
C GLY A 259 -15.48 6.49 -9.14
N GLU A 260 -14.50 6.85 -9.97
CA GLU A 260 -13.97 5.99 -11.03
C GLU A 260 -12.43 5.94 -10.97
N SER A 261 -11.88 4.77 -11.33
CA SER A 261 -10.44 4.59 -11.46
C SER A 261 -9.85 5.55 -12.50
N LEU A 262 -8.71 6.15 -12.19
CA LEU A 262 -7.93 6.92 -13.15
C LEU A 262 -6.93 6.05 -13.93
N PHE A 263 -6.85 4.76 -13.65
CA PHE A 263 -5.87 3.84 -14.24
C PHE A 263 -6.56 2.78 -15.10
N PHE A 264 -7.19 1.82 -14.48
CA PHE A 264 -7.92 0.74 -15.14
C PHE A 264 -8.92 0.09 -14.17
N SER A 265 -9.91 -0.60 -14.71
CA SER A 265 -10.89 -1.32 -13.91
C SER A 265 -10.56 -2.82 -13.89
N HIS A 266 -10.47 -3.43 -12.72
CA HIS A 266 -10.37 -4.88 -12.54
C HIS A 266 -11.65 -5.64 -12.93
N TYR A 267 -12.73 -4.91 -13.22
CA TYR A 267 -14.00 -5.46 -13.72
C TYR A 267 -14.09 -5.40 -15.27
N ASP A 268 -13.18 -4.68 -15.95
CA ASP A 268 -13.15 -4.64 -17.41
C ASP A 268 -12.59 -5.96 -17.96
N PRO A 269 -13.33 -6.69 -18.80
CA PRO A 269 -12.85 -7.93 -19.42
C PRO A 269 -11.50 -7.78 -20.14
N LYS A 270 -11.24 -6.64 -20.79
CA LYS A 270 -9.95 -6.39 -21.47
C LYS A 270 -8.79 -6.33 -20.49
N THR A 271 -8.99 -5.72 -19.33
CA THR A 271 -8.02 -5.71 -18.25
C THR A 271 -7.76 -7.12 -17.73
N VAL A 272 -8.82 -7.91 -17.56
CA VAL A 272 -8.68 -9.31 -17.13
C VAL A 272 -7.92 -10.14 -18.15
N GLU A 273 -8.27 -10.03 -19.46
CA GLU A 273 -7.56 -10.73 -20.55
C GLU A 273 -6.08 -10.34 -20.58
N TRP A 274 -5.76 -9.08 -20.39
CA TRP A 274 -4.36 -8.62 -20.31
C TRP A 274 -3.62 -9.29 -19.14
N PHE A 275 -4.19 -9.31 -17.93
CA PHE A 275 -3.59 -10.01 -16.80
C PHE A 275 -3.44 -11.52 -17.04
N MET A 276 -4.40 -12.15 -17.74
CA MET A 276 -4.31 -13.57 -18.09
C MET A 276 -3.21 -13.84 -19.12
N SER A 277 -2.91 -12.89 -19.99
CA SER A 277 -1.87 -13.04 -21.02
C SER A 277 -0.43 -13.06 -20.45
N ILE A 278 -0.24 -12.69 -19.20
CA ILE A 278 1.07 -12.70 -18.53
C ILE A 278 1.27 -13.94 -17.64
N LEU A 279 0.29 -14.86 -17.56
CA LEU A 279 0.41 -16.14 -16.87
C LEU A 279 1.15 -17.14 -17.75
#